data_9dba874942109cffcb96766f1012df4e
#
_entry.id   9dba874942109cffcb96766f1012df4e
#
_cell.length_a   1.000
_cell.length_b   1.000
_cell.length_c   1.000
_cell.angle_alpha   90.00
_cell.angle_beta   90.00
_cell.angle_gamma   90.00
#
_symmetry.space_group_name_H-M   'P 1'
#
loop_
_entity.id
_entity.type
_entity.pdbx_description
1 polymer ?
#
loop_
_entity_poly.entity_id
_entity_poly.type
_entity_poly.pdbx_seq_one_letter_code
_entity_poly.pdbx_strand_id
1 'polypeptide(L)'
;MLRELQKQRIKAFLTAPNNPWRVLVLSERAQQIIAPLMKVNELRECGITAHFLVTQGRHPISNTPAVYFVESTDGIIDDVLKELYSEYYLNFTTSVKRREIEEMGLRLSERGLGLRVRSVFDQFVDFIALQDDMFTLGMKDSFAGMENPDIWRETVMSIMSVFVTIGEIPFIVTIDDEESMQIARMLEAKIKNTGVIKKTSKRPLLILVNRNYDVSTPVQHVWSYSALMNDLFKLESNKITLKSGKVFDLDPQDELWKGNSNEYFPVVVEKVEKELLEYRKEMALRSIDEKTDKKVIQEALDKAPELAKRNESVNAHISICSEMVEVIKERAIDDFYKVEKGGCTSQELMELSEKGDDEDILRLAILLLNTKDFDLIDPLLQKRKIKSKVIEFFRKHRNTHSEKSGTFYSQVVTSLMGNVKKLLPVKEKTPVSSLVESIYGDIKSRIYSNFKVFDPMGSEDIYANEISRIVVFGIGGGTYTELKTLKLLEERMDVPVIYGSTEILNAREFLRQVETKINLG
;
A
#
# COMPACT_ATOMS: atom_id res chain seq x y z
N MET A 1 -2.68 -12.13 -5.66
CA MET A 1 -2.33 -12.36 -7.09
C MET A 1 -1.08 -11.57 -7.51
N LEU A 2 -1.06 -10.24 -7.45
CA LEU A 2 0.12 -9.43 -7.81
C LEU A 2 1.33 -9.75 -6.91
N ARG A 3 1.11 -9.85 -5.61
CA ARG A 3 2.12 -10.21 -4.61
C ARG A 3 2.79 -11.56 -4.93
N GLU A 4 2.01 -12.57 -5.30
CA GLU A 4 2.55 -13.89 -5.65
C GLU A 4 3.38 -13.87 -6.94
N LEU A 5 2.95 -13.12 -7.96
CA LEU A 5 3.72 -12.94 -9.19
C LEU A 5 5.08 -12.25 -8.92
N GLN A 6 5.08 -11.21 -8.09
CA GLN A 6 6.33 -10.53 -7.69
C GLN A 6 7.26 -11.49 -6.92
N LYS A 7 6.70 -12.25 -5.97
CA LYS A 7 7.43 -13.24 -5.18
C LYS A 7 8.07 -14.32 -6.07
N GLN A 8 7.33 -14.85 -7.05
CA GLN A 8 7.84 -15.84 -7.99
C GLN A 8 9.00 -15.29 -8.83
N ARG A 9 8.91 -14.04 -9.32
CA ARG A 9 10.01 -13.40 -10.04
C ARG A 9 11.25 -13.24 -9.18
N ILE A 10 11.09 -12.82 -7.92
CA ILE A 10 12.19 -12.69 -6.97
C ILE A 10 12.82 -14.06 -6.68
N LYS A 11 12.01 -15.08 -6.39
CA LYS A 11 12.51 -16.46 -6.18
C LYS A 11 13.31 -16.96 -7.38
N ALA A 12 12.88 -16.66 -8.60
CA ALA A 12 13.56 -17.11 -9.82
C ALA A 12 15.00 -16.62 -9.90
N PHE A 13 15.28 -15.34 -9.64
CA PHE A 13 16.68 -14.85 -9.68
C PHE A 13 17.48 -15.20 -8.42
N LEU A 14 16.82 -15.34 -7.26
CA LEU A 14 17.51 -15.81 -6.05
C LEU A 14 18.02 -17.25 -6.21
N THR A 15 17.33 -18.08 -6.98
CA THR A 15 17.68 -19.48 -7.22
C THR A 15 18.53 -19.70 -8.48
N ALA A 16 18.72 -18.67 -9.32
CA ALA A 16 19.46 -18.78 -10.57
C ALA A 16 20.92 -19.29 -10.44
N PRO A 17 21.72 -18.89 -9.43
CA PRO A 17 23.05 -19.47 -9.24
C PRO A 17 22.95 -20.97 -8.85
N ASN A 18 23.66 -21.83 -9.55
CA ASN A 18 23.71 -23.26 -9.26
C ASN A 18 24.67 -23.58 -8.08
N ASN A 19 24.38 -23.01 -6.91
CA ASN A 19 25.15 -23.25 -5.69
C ASN A 19 24.14 -23.29 -4.51
N PRO A 20 24.20 -24.30 -3.62
CA PRO A 20 23.28 -24.41 -2.48
C PRO A 20 23.47 -23.30 -1.42
N TRP A 21 24.61 -22.61 -1.45
CA TRP A 21 25.00 -21.61 -0.44
C TRP A 21 25.26 -20.28 -1.14
N ARG A 22 24.47 -19.27 -0.83
CA ARG A 22 24.53 -17.95 -1.47
C ARG A 22 24.43 -16.86 -0.43
N VAL A 23 25.10 -15.74 -0.71
CA VAL A 23 24.91 -14.49 0.04
C VAL A 23 23.97 -13.59 -0.75
N LEU A 24 23.00 -12.98 -0.08
CA LEU A 24 22.12 -11.96 -0.66
C LEU A 24 22.59 -10.58 -0.21
N VAL A 25 22.87 -9.69 -1.15
CA VAL A 25 23.25 -8.31 -0.90
C VAL A 25 22.15 -7.40 -1.42
N LEU A 26 21.61 -6.58 -0.54
CA LEU A 26 20.42 -5.75 -0.76
C LEU A 26 20.77 -4.27 -0.66
N SER A 27 20.16 -3.44 -1.50
CA SER A 27 19.98 -2.03 -1.16
C SER A 27 18.84 -1.87 -0.14
N GLU A 28 18.71 -0.70 0.48
CA GLU A 28 17.58 -0.42 1.39
C GLU A 28 16.24 -0.55 0.66
N ARG A 29 16.18 -0.09 -0.58
CA ARG A 29 14.99 -0.23 -1.44
C ARG A 29 14.62 -1.69 -1.71
N ALA A 30 15.59 -2.50 -2.09
CA ALA A 30 15.41 -3.93 -2.33
C ALA A 30 14.95 -4.67 -1.05
N GLN A 31 15.46 -4.28 0.12
CA GLN A 31 15.00 -4.79 1.40
C GLN A 31 13.52 -4.46 1.66
N GLN A 32 13.09 -3.22 1.37
CA GLN A 32 11.68 -2.83 1.50
C GLN A 32 10.76 -3.65 0.58
N ILE A 33 11.23 -3.99 -0.63
CA ILE A 33 10.49 -4.81 -1.58
C ILE A 33 10.35 -6.25 -1.08
N ILE A 34 11.43 -6.85 -0.57
CA ILE A 34 11.45 -8.26 -0.13
C ILE A 34 10.73 -8.46 1.20
N ALA A 35 10.86 -7.53 2.15
CA ALA A 35 10.39 -7.71 3.52
C ALA A 35 8.91 -8.14 3.64
N PRO A 36 7.93 -7.54 2.94
CA PRO A 36 6.54 -7.98 3.00
C PRO A 36 6.24 -9.25 2.19
N LEU A 37 7.19 -9.69 1.32
CA LEU A 37 6.98 -10.83 0.42
C LEU A 37 7.50 -12.15 0.98
N MET A 38 8.66 -12.11 1.64
CA MET A 38 9.40 -13.32 2.00
C MET A 38 9.95 -13.24 3.41
N LYS A 39 9.67 -14.27 4.21
CA LYS A 39 10.30 -14.45 5.52
C LYS A 39 11.70 -15.04 5.38
N VAL A 40 12.53 -14.92 6.44
CA VAL A 40 13.91 -15.45 6.46
C VAL A 40 13.96 -16.95 6.13
N ASN A 41 12.98 -17.73 6.57
CA ASN A 41 12.91 -19.17 6.25
C ASN A 41 12.75 -19.41 4.75
N GLU A 42 11.92 -18.62 4.05
CA GLU A 42 11.74 -18.73 2.61
C GLU A 42 12.99 -18.31 1.83
N LEU A 43 13.75 -17.33 2.34
CA LEU A 43 15.08 -16.99 1.78
C LEU A 43 16.06 -18.17 1.93
N ARG A 44 16.03 -18.87 3.08
CA ARG A 44 16.84 -20.08 3.29
C ARG A 44 16.46 -21.21 2.35
N GLU A 45 15.15 -21.41 2.07
CA GLU A 45 14.68 -22.36 1.07
C GLU A 45 15.21 -22.01 -0.34
N CYS A 46 15.41 -20.74 -0.65
CA CYS A 46 16.07 -20.28 -1.86
C CYS A 46 17.62 -20.46 -1.82
N GLY A 47 18.20 -21.04 -0.77
CA GLY A 47 19.64 -21.25 -0.61
C GLY A 47 20.39 -20.00 -0.13
N ILE A 48 19.69 -18.98 0.37
CA ILE A 48 20.31 -17.79 0.96
C ILE A 48 20.73 -18.10 2.40
N THR A 49 22.03 -18.14 2.66
CA THR A 49 22.59 -18.47 3.99
C THR A 49 22.85 -17.24 4.85
N ALA A 50 23.14 -16.10 4.20
CA ALA A 50 23.33 -14.81 4.85
C ALA A 50 22.82 -13.69 3.94
N HIS A 51 22.38 -12.60 4.55
CA HIS A 51 22.00 -11.39 3.82
C HIS A 51 22.59 -10.15 4.49
N PHE A 52 22.92 -9.15 3.67
CA PHE A 52 23.56 -7.91 4.09
C PHE A 52 22.98 -6.73 3.29
N LEU A 53 23.07 -5.54 3.88
CA LEU A 53 22.88 -4.31 3.09
C LEU A 53 24.20 -3.97 2.37
N VAL A 54 24.12 -3.39 1.18
CA VAL A 54 25.27 -2.95 0.39
C VAL A 54 26.11 -1.92 1.14
N THR A 55 25.50 -1.12 2.00
CA THR A 55 26.13 -0.10 2.85
C THR A 55 26.84 -0.66 4.08
N GLN A 56 26.60 -1.92 4.45
CA GLN A 56 27.24 -2.55 5.61
C GLN A 56 28.66 -3.00 5.32
N GLY A 57 29.61 -2.73 6.25
CA GLY A 57 30.93 -3.33 6.21
C GLY A 57 30.88 -4.86 6.33
N ARG A 58 31.55 -5.58 5.42
CA ARG A 58 31.50 -7.04 5.34
C ARG A 58 32.88 -7.64 5.22
N HIS A 59 33.07 -8.83 5.80
CA HIS A 59 34.26 -9.63 5.58
C HIS A 59 34.11 -10.49 4.32
N PRO A 60 35.22 -10.76 3.60
CA PRO A 60 35.21 -11.63 2.43
C PRO A 60 34.70 -13.05 2.76
N ILE A 61 33.85 -13.59 1.88
CA ILE A 61 33.40 -14.99 1.90
C ILE A 61 33.75 -15.58 0.54
N SER A 62 35.05 -15.83 0.36
CA SER A 62 35.68 -16.04 -0.95
C SER A 62 35.19 -17.24 -1.76
N ASN A 63 34.56 -18.25 -1.11
CA ASN A 63 34.10 -19.45 -1.81
C ASN A 63 32.59 -19.49 -2.04
N THR A 64 31.90 -18.37 -1.81
CA THR A 64 30.44 -18.30 -1.90
C THR A 64 30.05 -17.25 -2.94
N PRO A 65 29.12 -17.57 -3.86
CA PRO A 65 28.57 -16.58 -4.79
C PRO A 65 27.62 -15.62 -4.08
N ALA A 66 27.55 -14.38 -4.57
CA ALA A 66 26.65 -13.37 -4.09
C ALA A 66 25.59 -13.00 -5.14
N VAL A 67 24.34 -12.94 -4.70
CA VAL A 67 23.22 -12.39 -5.46
C VAL A 67 22.97 -10.98 -4.97
N TYR A 68 23.17 -10.01 -5.84
CA TYR A 68 22.86 -8.62 -5.57
C TYR A 68 21.46 -8.32 -6.05
N PHE A 69 20.67 -7.66 -5.22
CA PHE A 69 19.39 -7.10 -5.59
C PHE A 69 19.36 -5.64 -5.13
N VAL A 70 19.52 -4.73 -6.07
CA VAL A 70 19.84 -3.32 -5.84
C VAL A 70 19.20 -2.43 -6.90
N GLU A 71 19.20 -1.12 -6.69
CA GLU A 71 18.64 -0.14 -7.62
C GLU A 71 19.68 0.55 -8.51
N SER A 72 20.96 0.53 -8.11
CA SER A 72 22.06 1.17 -8.83
C SER A 72 23.34 0.33 -8.77
N THR A 73 24.36 0.76 -9.50
CA THR A 73 25.70 0.15 -9.48
C THR A 73 26.54 0.59 -8.28
N ASP A 74 26.03 1.49 -7.45
CA ASP A 74 26.74 2.04 -6.30
C ASP A 74 27.11 0.95 -5.28
N GLY A 75 28.34 0.95 -4.86
CA GLY A 75 28.90 -0.03 -3.92
C GLY A 75 29.21 -1.40 -4.51
N ILE A 76 28.63 -1.80 -5.67
CA ILE A 76 28.90 -3.10 -6.30
C ILE A 76 30.32 -3.17 -6.79
N ILE A 77 30.79 -2.12 -7.48
CA ILE A 77 32.16 -2.07 -8.05
C ILE A 77 33.18 -2.26 -6.94
N ASP A 78 33.03 -1.56 -5.83
CA ASP A 78 33.93 -1.64 -4.69
C ASP A 78 33.94 -3.02 -4.04
N ASP A 79 32.80 -3.68 -3.96
CA ASP A 79 32.66 -5.03 -3.44
C ASP A 79 33.37 -6.06 -4.33
N VAL A 80 33.24 -5.93 -5.68
CA VAL A 80 33.92 -6.79 -6.62
C VAL A 80 35.42 -6.54 -6.57
N LEU A 81 35.88 -5.28 -6.49
CA LEU A 81 37.29 -4.91 -6.37
C LEU A 81 37.93 -5.40 -5.07
N LYS A 82 37.19 -5.53 -3.99
CA LYS A 82 37.62 -6.13 -2.71
C LYS A 82 37.58 -7.66 -2.74
N GLU A 83 37.12 -8.26 -3.83
CA GLU A 83 37.00 -9.72 -3.99
C GLU A 83 36.22 -10.41 -2.85
N LEU A 84 35.15 -9.78 -2.39
CA LEU A 84 34.38 -10.27 -1.25
C LEU A 84 33.76 -11.66 -1.48
N TYR A 85 33.43 -12.00 -2.73
CA TYR A 85 32.75 -13.23 -3.12
C TYR A 85 33.39 -13.90 -4.32
N SER A 86 33.12 -15.19 -4.55
CA SER A 86 33.64 -15.94 -5.69
C SER A 86 33.04 -15.48 -7.03
N GLU A 87 31.74 -15.23 -7.05
CA GLU A 87 30.95 -14.84 -8.22
C GLU A 87 29.86 -13.84 -7.85
N TYR A 88 29.46 -13.02 -8.82
CA TYR A 88 28.49 -11.94 -8.64
C TYR A 88 27.34 -12.08 -9.64
N TYR A 89 26.12 -12.14 -9.14
CA TYR A 89 24.88 -12.16 -9.91
C TYR A 89 24.12 -10.88 -9.62
N LEU A 90 24.12 -9.95 -10.58
CA LEU A 90 23.57 -8.61 -10.39
C LEU A 90 22.14 -8.54 -10.89
N ASN A 91 21.21 -8.16 -10.02
CA ASN A 91 19.80 -8.00 -10.32
C ASN A 91 19.37 -6.60 -9.89
N PHE A 92 18.94 -5.80 -10.85
CA PHE A 92 18.47 -4.44 -10.61
C PHE A 92 16.95 -4.41 -10.47
N THR A 93 16.45 -3.57 -9.56
CA THR A 93 15.01 -3.43 -9.32
C THR A 93 14.27 -2.92 -10.54
N THR A 94 14.91 -2.00 -11.29
CA THR A 94 14.45 -1.44 -12.58
C THR A 94 15.57 -1.46 -13.62
N SER A 95 15.42 -0.74 -14.73
CA SER A 95 16.49 -0.60 -15.72
C SER A 95 17.57 0.39 -15.27
N VAL A 96 18.80 -0.06 -15.28
CA VAL A 96 20.00 0.76 -15.03
C VAL A 96 20.43 1.47 -16.32
N LYS A 97 20.99 2.67 -16.19
CA LYS A 97 21.45 3.42 -17.34
C LYS A 97 22.63 2.72 -17.99
N ARG A 98 22.62 2.65 -19.31
CA ARG A 98 23.67 2.02 -20.10
C ARG A 98 25.08 2.53 -19.74
N ARG A 99 25.22 3.84 -19.48
CA ARG A 99 26.49 4.46 -19.08
C ARG A 99 27.04 3.86 -17.77
N GLU A 100 26.17 3.61 -16.78
CA GLU A 100 26.57 3.05 -15.47
C GLU A 100 27.05 1.60 -15.63
N ILE A 101 26.40 0.82 -16.50
CA ILE A 101 26.82 -0.56 -16.81
C ILE A 101 28.17 -0.57 -17.57
N GLU A 102 28.34 0.34 -18.55
CA GLU A 102 29.58 0.47 -19.31
C GLU A 102 30.74 0.89 -18.39
N GLU A 103 30.54 1.85 -17.49
CA GLU A 103 31.55 2.28 -16.52
C GLU A 103 31.94 1.13 -15.56
N MET A 104 30.95 0.42 -15.03
CA MET A 104 31.20 -0.77 -14.20
C MET A 104 32.02 -1.81 -14.97
N GLY A 105 31.61 -2.14 -16.19
CA GLY A 105 32.31 -3.11 -17.04
C GLY A 105 33.75 -2.72 -17.32
N LEU A 106 34.03 -1.44 -17.61
CA LEU A 106 35.36 -0.92 -17.85
C LEU A 106 36.26 -1.06 -16.60
N ARG A 107 35.81 -0.55 -15.46
CA ARG A 107 36.56 -0.60 -14.18
C ARG A 107 36.89 -2.03 -13.74
N LEU A 108 35.95 -2.97 -13.93
CA LEU A 108 36.18 -4.38 -13.58
C LEU A 108 37.10 -5.09 -14.57
N SER A 109 37.03 -4.74 -15.87
CA SER A 109 37.89 -5.31 -16.90
C SER A 109 39.35 -4.88 -16.72
N GLU A 110 39.61 -3.62 -16.36
CA GLU A 110 40.96 -3.11 -16.06
C GLU A 110 41.68 -3.90 -14.95
N ARG A 111 40.93 -4.50 -14.05
CA ARG A 111 41.44 -5.33 -12.93
C ARG A 111 41.38 -6.84 -13.21
N GLY A 112 40.90 -7.25 -14.40
CA GLY A 112 40.73 -8.66 -14.74
C GLY A 112 39.62 -9.38 -14.00
N LEU A 113 38.71 -8.64 -13.37
CA LEU A 113 37.62 -9.18 -12.51
C LEU A 113 36.29 -9.33 -13.24
N GLY A 114 36.18 -8.89 -14.50
CA GLY A 114 34.96 -8.94 -15.28
C GLY A 114 34.32 -10.33 -15.36
N LEU A 115 35.14 -11.39 -15.41
CA LEU A 115 34.64 -12.77 -15.46
C LEU A 115 33.97 -13.26 -14.16
N ARG A 116 34.15 -12.56 -13.05
CA ARG A 116 33.45 -12.88 -11.79
C ARG A 116 32.00 -12.41 -11.80
N VAL A 117 31.64 -11.44 -12.63
CA VAL A 117 30.25 -11.03 -12.86
C VAL A 117 29.61 -12.01 -13.84
N ARG A 118 28.75 -12.88 -13.35
CA ARG A 118 28.10 -13.96 -14.13
C ARG A 118 26.87 -13.52 -14.88
N SER A 119 26.12 -12.60 -14.31
CA SER A 119 24.89 -12.08 -14.93
C SER A 119 24.57 -10.68 -14.46
N VAL A 120 23.93 -9.92 -15.33
CA VAL A 120 23.41 -8.58 -15.07
C VAL A 120 22.00 -8.52 -15.66
N PHE A 121 20.98 -8.30 -14.82
CA PHE A 121 19.58 -8.29 -15.25
C PHE A 121 18.80 -7.14 -14.64
N ASP A 122 17.98 -6.49 -15.46
CA ASP A 122 16.92 -5.59 -15.06
C ASP A 122 15.66 -6.43 -14.73
N GLN A 123 15.29 -6.51 -13.45
CA GLN A 123 14.22 -7.40 -12.99
C GLN A 123 12.82 -6.80 -13.11
N PHE A 124 12.69 -5.47 -13.12
CA PHE A 124 11.40 -4.76 -13.15
C PHE A 124 10.44 -5.27 -12.06
N VAL A 125 10.85 -5.14 -10.80
CA VAL A 125 10.05 -5.51 -9.62
C VAL A 125 10.02 -4.40 -8.57
N ASP A 126 10.24 -3.15 -8.99
CA ASP A 126 10.35 -1.98 -8.12
C ASP A 126 8.98 -1.46 -7.65
N PHE A 127 8.33 -2.22 -6.82
CA PHE A 127 7.13 -1.86 -6.05
C PHE A 127 7.03 -2.74 -4.82
N ILE A 128 6.27 -2.31 -3.82
CA ILE A 128 6.07 -3.01 -2.55
C ILE A 128 4.65 -3.56 -2.53
N ALA A 129 4.47 -4.87 -2.73
CA ALA A 129 3.17 -5.52 -2.64
C ALA A 129 2.81 -5.74 -1.15
N LEU A 130 1.85 -4.97 -0.65
CA LEU A 130 1.38 -5.04 0.73
C LEU A 130 0.37 -6.18 0.92
N GLN A 131 -0.55 -6.33 -0.02
CA GLN A 131 -1.58 -7.38 -0.07
C GLN A 131 -1.66 -7.94 -1.50
N ASP A 132 -2.49 -8.94 -1.74
CA ASP A 132 -2.67 -9.53 -3.08
C ASP A 132 -3.21 -8.54 -4.11
N ASP A 133 -3.89 -7.51 -3.66
CA ASP A 133 -4.59 -6.49 -4.42
C ASP A 133 -4.19 -5.06 -4.04
N MET A 134 -3.14 -4.89 -3.23
CA MET A 134 -2.63 -3.59 -2.83
C MET A 134 -1.11 -3.52 -2.92
N PHE A 135 -0.61 -2.44 -3.52
CA PHE A 135 0.82 -2.12 -3.56
C PHE A 135 1.09 -0.64 -3.35
N THR A 136 2.31 -0.32 -3.00
CA THR A 136 2.80 1.05 -2.91
C THR A 136 4.18 1.16 -3.56
N LEU A 137 4.52 2.36 -4.03
CA LEU A 137 5.88 2.63 -4.47
C LEU A 137 6.79 3.00 -3.28
N GLY A 138 6.23 3.31 -2.12
CA GLY A 138 6.98 3.70 -0.92
C GLY A 138 7.75 5.01 -1.06
N MET A 139 7.29 5.90 -1.96
CA MET A 139 7.89 7.21 -2.23
C MET A 139 7.42 8.18 -1.17
N LYS A 140 8.31 8.57 -0.26
CA LYS A 140 7.98 9.53 0.80
C LYS A 140 7.75 10.93 0.25
N ASP A 141 6.83 11.66 0.88
CA ASP A 141 6.51 13.05 0.54
C ASP A 141 6.02 13.25 -0.91
N SER A 142 5.39 12.24 -1.47
CA SER A 142 4.99 12.22 -2.88
C SER A 142 3.90 13.24 -3.21
N PHE A 143 3.06 13.62 -2.25
CA PHE A 143 2.08 14.70 -2.44
C PHE A 143 2.74 16.08 -2.46
N ALA A 144 3.66 16.35 -1.55
CA ALA A 144 4.40 17.61 -1.51
C ALA A 144 5.27 17.80 -2.75
N GLY A 145 5.89 16.71 -3.25
CA GLY A 145 6.76 16.70 -4.41
C GLY A 145 6.06 16.37 -5.74
N MET A 146 4.74 16.34 -5.81
CA MET A 146 3.99 15.82 -6.95
C MET A 146 4.25 16.57 -8.27
N GLU A 147 4.69 17.81 -8.23
CA GLU A 147 5.04 18.63 -9.39
C GLU A 147 6.49 18.40 -9.89
N ASN A 148 7.28 17.57 -9.19
CA ASN A 148 8.68 17.31 -9.53
C ASN A 148 8.79 16.25 -10.66
N PRO A 149 9.41 16.58 -11.82
CA PRO A 149 9.60 15.64 -12.92
C PRO A 149 10.42 14.39 -12.59
N ASP A 150 11.29 14.43 -11.58
CA ASP A 150 12.07 13.26 -11.16
C ASP A 150 11.18 12.24 -10.47
N ILE A 151 10.22 12.69 -9.65
CA ILE A 151 9.18 11.84 -9.05
C ILE A 151 8.32 11.20 -10.14
N TRP A 152 7.99 11.92 -11.22
CA TRP A 152 7.24 11.34 -12.34
C TRP A 152 8.01 10.23 -13.03
N ARG A 153 9.33 10.42 -13.27
CA ARG A 153 10.18 9.39 -13.89
C ARG A 153 10.27 8.13 -13.05
N GLU A 154 10.48 8.30 -11.75
CA GLU A 154 10.53 7.19 -10.80
C GLU A 154 9.17 6.46 -10.74
N THR A 155 8.07 7.20 -10.64
CA THR A 155 6.69 6.67 -10.68
C THR A 155 6.46 5.83 -11.94
N VAL A 156 6.85 6.34 -13.12
CA VAL A 156 6.71 5.62 -14.41
C VAL A 156 7.49 4.32 -14.41
N MET A 157 8.73 4.30 -13.91
CA MET A 157 9.56 3.10 -13.85
C MET A 157 8.97 2.04 -12.92
N SER A 158 8.44 2.47 -11.79
CA SER A 158 7.83 1.57 -10.82
C SER A 158 6.47 1.04 -11.29
N ILE A 159 5.62 1.87 -11.92
CA ILE A 159 4.36 1.40 -12.54
C ILE A 159 4.68 0.42 -13.69
N MET A 160 5.70 0.70 -14.49
CA MET A 160 6.14 -0.24 -15.53
C MET A 160 6.53 -1.59 -14.91
N SER A 161 7.21 -1.60 -13.77
CA SER A 161 7.58 -2.83 -13.05
C SER A 161 6.35 -3.66 -12.65
N VAL A 162 5.24 -3.01 -12.30
CA VAL A 162 3.96 -3.69 -12.01
C VAL A 162 3.44 -4.41 -13.26
N PHE A 163 3.41 -3.74 -14.42
CA PHE A 163 2.89 -4.34 -15.66
C PHE A 163 3.84 -5.38 -16.27
N VAL A 164 5.15 -5.23 -16.12
CA VAL A 164 6.13 -6.28 -16.44
C VAL A 164 5.91 -7.51 -15.54
N THR A 165 5.58 -7.31 -14.28
CA THR A 165 5.27 -8.40 -13.35
C THR A 165 3.94 -9.08 -13.68
N ILE A 166 2.91 -8.33 -14.04
CA ILE A 166 1.61 -8.85 -14.52
C ILE A 166 1.78 -9.57 -15.88
N GLY A 167 2.69 -9.09 -16.73
CA GLY A 167 2.96 -9.63 -18.06
C GLY A 167 1.98 -9.16 -19.14
N GLU A 168 1.19 -8.11 -18.89
CA GLU A 168 0.15 -7.61 -19.80
C GLU A 168 0.31 -6.10 -20.03
N ILE A 169 0.15 -5.63 -21.28
CA ILE A 169 0.20 -4.20 -21.65
C ILE A 169 -1.12 -3.54 -21.25
N PRO A 170 -1.13 -2.47 -20.41
CA PRO A 170 -2.36 -1.82 -20.00
C PRO A 170 -2.96 -0.90 -21.10
N PHE A 171 -4.26 -0.66 -21.02
CA PHE A 171 -4.86 0.61 -21.43
C PHE A 171 -4.62 1.61 -20.30
N ILE A 172 -4.26 2.84 -20.62
CA ILE A 172 -3.98 3.88 -19.61
C ILE A 172 -5.05 4.95 -19.74
N VAL A 173 -5.68 5.27 -18.63
CA VAL A 173 -6.75 6.26 -18.57
C VAL A 173 -6.48 7.24 -17.44
N THR A 174 -6.72 8.52 -17.67
CA THR A 174 -6.62 9.55 -16.66
C THR A 174 -7.66 10.65 -16.88
N ILE A 175 -8.02 11.37 -15.82
CA ILE A 175 -8.75 12.63 -15.90
C ILE A 175 -7.84 13.71 -16.51
N ASP A 176 -8.42 14.85 -16.86
CA ASP A 176 -7.69 15.95 -17.50
C ASP A 176 -6.96 16.80 -16.44
N ASP A 177 -5.87 16.27 -15.90
CA ASP A 177 -4.90 16.96 -15.03
C ASP A 177 -3.47 16.77 -15.59
N GLU A 178 -2.64 17.78 -15.38
CA GLU A 178 -1.34 17.86 -16.05
C GLU A 178 -0.39 16.74 -15.60
N GLU A 179 -0.27 16.49 -14.31
CA GLU A 179 0.67 15.52 -13.75
C GLU A 179 0.32 14.09 -14.19
N SER A 180 -0.97 13.72 -14.08
CA SER A 180 -1.43 12.39 -14.50
C SER A 180 -1.26 12.19 -16.00
N MET A 181 -1.52 13.23 -16.81
CA MET A 181 -1.32 13.16 -18.26
C MET A 181 0.15 13.02 -18.64
N GLN A 182 1.06 13.73 -17.96
CA GLN A 182 2.50 13.59 -18.21
C GLN A 182 3.00 12.19 -17.86
N ILE A 183 2.61 11.66 -16.70
CA ILE A 183 2.93 10.28 -16.30
C ILE A 183 2.37 9.27 -17.30
N ALA A 184 1.12 9.45 -17.76
CA ALA A 184 0.50 8.58 -18.76
C ALA A 184 1.28 8.58 -20.09
N ARG A 185 1.67 9.75 -20.61
CA ARG A 185 2.47 9.88 -21.85
C ARG A 185 3.85 9.22 -21.70
N MET A 186 4.52 9.47 -20.59
CA MET A 186 5.84 8.89 -20.32
C MET A 186 5.76 7.36 -20.19
N LEU A 187 4.74 6.83 -19.52
CA LEU A 187 4.52 5.40 -19.37
C LEU A 187 4.18 4.74 -20.69
N GLU A 188 3.29 5.35 -21.49
CA GLU A 188 2.96 4.89 -22.83
C GLU A 188 4.21 4.78 -23.72
N ALA A 189 5.01 5.85 -23.78
CA ALA A 189 6.26 5.88 -24.53
C ALA A 189 7.26 4.83 -24.03
N LYS A 190 7.39 4.66 -22.72
CA LYS A 190 8.31 3.68 -22.12
C LYS A 190 7.91 2.25 -22.47
N ILE A 191 6.63 1.90 -22.39
CA ILE A 191 6.12 0.56 -22.74
C ILE A 191 6.32 0.30 -24.24
N LYS A 192 5.99 1.26 -25.13
CA LYS A 192 6.21 1.14 -26.56
C LYS A 192 7.68 0.83 -26.91
N ASN A 193 8.62 1.52 -26.26
CA ASN A 193 10.04 1.46 -26.59
C ASN A 193 10.76 0.26 -25.98
N THR A 194 10.22 -0.38 -24.94
CA THR A 194 10.94 -1.42 -24.19
C THR A 194 10.71 -2.83 -24.74
N GLY A 195 9.51 -3.12 -25.28
CA GLY A 195 9.17 -4.43 -25.85
C GLY A 195 9.20 -5.61 -24.87
N VAL A 196 9.32 -5.34 -23.57
CA VAL A 196 9.48 -6.38 -22.51
C VAL A 196 8.16 -7.10 -22.23
N ILE A 197 7.03 -6.43 -22.44
CA ILE A 197 5.69 -6.95 -22.12
C ILE A 197 5.07 -7.53 -23.38
N LYS A 198 4.49 -8.73 -23.26
CA LYS A 198 3.83 -9.41 -24.40
C LYS A 198 2.45 -8.84 -24.66
N LYS A 199 2.06 -8.87 -25.96
CA LYS A 199 0.68 -8.56 -26.37
C LYS A 199 -0.26 -9.69 -25.95
N THR A 200 -1.39 -9.32 -25.33
CA THR A 200 -2.44 -10.25 -24.89
C THR A 200 -3.79 -9.78 -25.44
N SER A 201 -4.75 -10.69 -25.56
CA SER A 201 -6.11 -10.38 -26.04
C SER A 201 -6.94 -9.63 -24.99
N LYS A 202 -6.73 -9.95 -23.70
CA LYS A 202 -7.29 -9.19 -22.59
C LYS A 202 -6.19 -8.39 -21.93
N ARG A 203 -6.50 -7.19 -21.50
CA ARG A 203 -5.52 -6.20 -21.03
C ARG A 203 -6.00 -5.54 -19.73
N PRO A 204 -5.11 -5.17 -18.82
CA PRO A 204 -5.46 -4.33 -17.67
C PRO A 204 -5.91 -2.93 -18.11
N LEU A 205 -6.84 -2.36 -17.36
CA LEU A 205 -7.17 -0.94 -17.42
C LEU A 205 -6.45 -0.23 -16.28
N LEU A 206 -5.44 0.58 -16.58
CA LEU A 206 -4.78 1.45 -15.59
C LEU A 206 -5.51 2.79 -15.52
N ILE A 207 -6.03 3.14 -14.35
CA ILE A 207 -6.65 4.43 -14.07
C ILE A 207 -5.70 5.21 -13.17
N LEU A 208 -5.15 6.32 -13.69
CA LEU A 208 -4.29 7.23 -12.93
C LEU A 208 -5.16 8.32 -12.28
N VAL A 209 -5.02 8.50 -10.98
CA VAL A 209 -5.78 9.49 -10.20
C VAL A 209 -4.82 10.33 -9.38
N ASN A 210 -4.84 11.65 -9.62
CA ASN A 210 -4.07 12.61 -8.83
C ASN A 210 -4.72 12.85 -7.46
N ARG A 211 -3.94 12.95 -6.39
CA ARG A 211 -4.45 13.19 -5.04
C ARG A 211 -5.25 14.49 -4.90
N ASN A 212 -4.99 15.49 -5.75
CA ASN A 212 -5.79 16.72 -5.79
C ASN A 212 -7.26 16.48 -6.16
N TYR A 213 -7.59 15.35 -6.81
CA TYR A 213 -8.96 14.95 -7.10
C TYR A 213 -9.78 14.68 -5.84
N ASP A 214 -9.15 14.16 -4.79
CA ASP A 214 -9.79 13.86 -3.51
C ASP A 214 -8.85 14.14 -2.34
N VAL A 215 -8.88 15.36 -1.84
CA VAL A 215 -8.11 15.78 -0.66
C VAL A 215 -8.85 15.52 0.65
N SER A 216 -10.10 15.07 0.62
CA SER A 216 -10.94 14.89 1.81
C SER A 216 -10.83 13.50 2.41
N THR A 217 -10.72 12.44 1.59
CA THR A 217 -10.63 11.05 2.09
C THR A 217 -9.46 10.83 3.06
N PRO A 218 -8.23 11.35 2.82
CA PRO A 218 -7.12 11.13 3.75
C PRO A 218 -7.31 11.73 5.15
N VAL A 219 -8.15 12.76 5.29
CA VAL A 219 -8.37 13.45 6.58
C VAL A 219 -9.61 12.98 7.34
N GLN A 220 -10.41 12.07 6.77
CA GLN A 220 -11.58 11.51 7.46
C GLN A 220 -11.17 10.61 8.63
N HIS A 221 -11.94 10.65 9.72
CA HIS A 221 -11.87 9.59 10.71
C HIS A 221 -12.45 8.30 10.12
N VAL A 222 -11.79 7.20 10.38
CA VAL A 222 -12.05 5.92 9.72
C VAL A 222 -12.43 4.85 10.74
N TRP A 223 -13.15 3.80 10.31
CA TRP A 223 -13.63 2.76 11.21
C TRP A 223 -13.37 1.33 10.72
N SER A 224 -12.70 1.17 9.57
CA SER A 224 -12.21 -0.13 9.12
C SER A 224 -10.85 -0.45 9.72
N TYR A 225 -10.57 -1.72 9.96
CA TYR A 225 -9.46 -2.19 10.78
C TYR A 225 -8.09 -1.69 10.28
N SER A 226 -7.74 -1.92 9.01
CA SER A 226 -6.46 -1.48 8.46
C SER A 226 -6.33 0.05 8.39
N ALA A 227 -7.42 0.75 7.99
CA ALA A 227 -7.41 2.20 7.89
C ALA A 227 -7.28 2.84 9.28
N LEU A 228 -8.05 2.36 10.26
CA LEU A 228 -8.00 2.84 11.64
C LEU A 228 -6.63 2.54 12.27
N MET A 229 -6.07 1.35 12.06
CA MET A 229 -4.74 0.98 12.51
C MET A 229 -3.66 1.92 11.95
N ASN A 230 -3.73 2.25 10.65
CA ASN A 230 -2.82 3.18 10.01
C ASN A 230 -2.99 4.62 10.51
N ASP A 231 -4.21 5.02 10.87
CA ASP A 231 -4.51 6.36 11.41
C ASP A 231 -3.97 6.51 12.85
N LEU A 232 -4.16 5.48 13.70
CA LEU A 232 -3.76 5.52 15.10
C LEU A 232 -2.25 5.29 15.33
N PHE A 233 -1.63 4.36 14.56
CA PHE A 233 -0.27 3.86 14.83
C PHE A 233 0.69 3.92 13.65
N LYS A 234 0.23 4.26 12.46
CA LYS A 234 0.99 4.17 11.20
C LYS A 234 1.42 2.73 10.85
N LEU A 235 0.88 2.23 9.79
CA LEU A 235 1.18 0.91 9.23
C LEU A 235 2.19 1.06 8.07
N GLU A 236 3.46 0.72 8.30
CA GLU A 236 4.52 0.77 7.27
C GLU A 236 4.92 -0.63 6.81
N SER A 237 4.77 -0.93 5.51
CA SER A 237 5.18 -2.21 4.91
C SER A 237 4.70 -3.43 5.72
N ASN A 238 3.44 -3.40 6.16
CA ASN A 238 2.81 -4.39 7.03
C ASN A 238 3.40 -4.50 8.46
N LYS A 239 4.18 -3.53 8.90
CA LYS A 239 4.65 -3.43 10.28
C LYS A 239 3.93 -2.33 11.03
N ILE A 240 3.52 -2.63 12.24
CA ILE A 240 2.87 -1.68 13.14
C ILE A 240 3.68 -1.58 14.45
N THR A 241 3.89 -0.35 14.89
CA THR A 241 4.49 -0.07 16.19
C THR A 241 3.44 0.56 17.08
N LEU A 242 3.09 -0.11 18.16
CA LEU A 242 2.10 0.34 19.13
C LEU A 242 2.68 1.43 20.07
N LYS A 243 1.82 2.14 20.81
CA LYS A 243 2.25 3.12 21.84
C LYS A 243 3.14 2.48 22.90
N SER A 244 2.89 1.21 23.25
CA SER A 244 3.72 0.42 24.18
C SER A 244 5.13 0.13 23.68
N GLY A 245 5.45 0.48 22.43
CA GLY A 245 6.72 0.17 21.75
C GLY A 245 6.79 -1.26 21.19
N LYS A 246 5.74 -2.07 21.36
CA LYS A 246 5.67 -3.39 20.72
C LYS A 246 5.52 -3.25 19.21
N VAL A 247 6.27 -4.07 18.48
CA VAL A 247 6.24 -4.11 17.01
C VAL A 247 5.62 -5.43 16.58
N PHE A 248 4.65 -5.37 15.67
CA PHE A 248 4.05 -6.55 15.05
C PHE A 248 4.23 -6.49 13.55
N ASP A 249 4.51 -7.65 12.96
CA ASP A 249 4.62 -7.86 11.52
C ASP A 249 3.34 -8.58 11.05
N LEU A 250 2.51 -7.90 10.30
CA LEU A 250 1.22 -8.41 9.82
C LEU A 250 1.46 -9.24 8.56
N ASP A 251 1.40 -10.56 8.70
CA ASP A 251 1.55 -11.48 7.57
C ASP A 251 0.32 -11.40 6.65
N PRO A 252 0.47 -10.99 5.36
CA PRO A 252 -0.64 -11.00 4.41
C PRO A 252 -1.29 -12.37 4.18
N GLN A 253 -0.65 -13.46 4.62
CA GLN A 253 -1.20 -14.81 4.58
C GLN A 253 -1.87 -15.23 5.89
N ASP A 254 -1.80 -14.39 6.92
CA ASP A 254 -2.55 -14.61 8.15
C ASP A 254 -4.05 -14.51 7.87
N GLU A 255 -4.81 -15.53 8.20
CA GLU A 255 -6.26 -15.58 7.96
C GLU A 255 -7.01 -14.48 8.71
N LEU A 256 -6.59 -14.15 9.94
CA LEU A 256 -7.17 -13.05 10.70
C LEU A 256 -6.91 -11.69 10.04
N TRP A 257 -5.71 -11.48 9.49
CA TRP A 257 -5.40 -10.25 8.76
C TRP A 257 -6.10 -10.21 7.40
N LYS A 258 -5.89 -11.24 6.58
CA LYS A 258 -6.40 -11.32 5.21
C LYS A 258 -7.93 -11.20 5.14
N GLY A 259 -8.64 -11.89 6.03
CA GLY A 259 -10.10 -11.90 6.04
C GLY A 259 -10.74 -10.68 6.71
N ASN A 260 -9.96 -9.84 7.42
CA ASN A 260 -10.52 -8.79 8.27
C ASN A 260 -9.89 -7.41 8.08
N SER A 261 -8.85 -7.27 7.26
CA SER A 261 -8.15 -5.98 7.09
C SER A 261 -9.08 -4.84 6.67
N ASN A 262 -10.08 -5.10 5.83
CA ASN A 262 -11.05 -4.12 5.35
C ASN A 262 -12.37 -4.10 6.14
N GLU A 263 -12.54 -4.99 7.12
CA GLU A 263 -13.75 -5.07 7.94
C GLU A 263 -13.83 -3.94 8.96
N TYR A 264 -15.04 -3.68 9.45
CA TYR A 264 -15.25 -2.73 10.54
C TYR A 264 -14.62 -3.22 11.84
N PHE A 265 -13.96 -2.32 12.56
CA PHE A 265 -13.22 -2.64 13.77
C PHE A 265 -14.03 -3.44 14.82
N PRO A 266 -15.28 -3.10 15.16
CA PRO A 266 -16.06 -3.91 16.11
C PRO A 266 -16.29 -5.34 15.66
N VAL A 267 -16.47 -5.57 14.34
CA VAL A 267 -16.62 -6.91 13.78
C VAL A 267 -15.33 -7.70 13.91
N VAL A 268 -14.18 -7.03 13.72
CA VAL A 268 -12.87 -7.66 13.88
C VAL A 268 -12.64 -8.06 15.33
N VAL A 269 -12.98 -7.22 16.28
CA VAL A 269 -12.88 -7.54 17.73
C VAL A 269 -13.68 -8.79 18.06
N GLU A 270 -14.94 -8.90 17.60
CA GLU A 270 -15.78 -10.09 17.81
C GLU A 270 -15.15 -11.35 17.18
N LYS A 271 -14.56 -11.23 15.98
CA LYS A 271 -13.90 -12.35 15.30
C LYS A 271 -12.62 -12.79 16.03
N VAL A 272 -11.80 -11.84 16.50
CA VAL A 272 -10.58 -12.12 17.28
C VAL A 272 -10.91 -12.80 18.61
N GLU A 273 -11.94 -12.33 19.31
CA GLU A 273 -12.42 -12.97 20.54
C GLU A 273 -12.91 -14.41 20.31
N LYS A 274 -13.67 -14.61 19.23
CA LYS A 274 -14.15 -15.94 18.84
C LYS A 274 -12.98 -16.88 18.55
N GLU A 275 -11.99 -16.43 17.78
CA GLU A 275 -10.80 -17.18 17.44
C GLU A 275 -9.99 -17.56 18.68
N LEU A 276 -9.85 -16.64 19.65
CA LEU A 276 -9.23 -16.94 20.93
C LEU A 276 -9.96 -18.03 21.70
N LEU A 277 -11.29 -17.98 21.74
CA LEU A 277 -12.10 -19.00 22.42
C LEU A 277 -11.99 -20.36 21.76
N GLU A 278 -11.98 -20.41 20.43
CA GLU A 278 -11.79 -21.64 19.67
C GLU A 278 -10.39 -22.23 19.89
N TYR A 279 -9.35 -21.41 19.83
CA TYR A 279 -7.99 -21.82 20.16
C TYR A 279 -7.87 -22.40 21.57
N ARG A 280 -8.44 -21.73 22.59
CA ARG A 280 -8.43 -22.23 23.97
C ARG A 280 -9.16 -23.54 24.15
N LYS A 281 -10.31 -23.74 23.47
CA LYS A 281 -11.04 -25.02 23.48
C LYS A 281 -10.21 -26.13 22.86
N GLU A 282 -9.57 -25.87 21.74
CA GLU A 282 -8.72 -26.83 21.05
C GLU A 282 -7.53 -27.24 21.91
N MET A 283 -6.88 -26.28 22.59
CA MET A 283 -5.80 -26.56 23.52
C MET A 283 -6.26 -27.36 24.74
N ALA A 284 -7.45 -27.06 25.29
CA ALA A 284 -8.01 -27.81 26.42
C ALA A 284 -8.35 -29.27 26.06
N LEU A 285 -8.81 -29.53 24.85
CA LEU A 285 -9.10 -30.89 24.35
C LEU A 285 -7.82 -31.71 24.09
N ARG A 286 -6.67 -31.07 23.98
CA ARG A 286 -5.36 -31.69 23.71
C ARG A 286 -4.49 -31.82 24.96
N SER A 287 -5.04 -31.61 26.15
CA SER A 287 -4.31 -31.90 27.39
C SER A 287 -3.92 -33.40 27.40
N ILE A 288 -2.62 -33.67 27.32
CA ILE A 288 -2.06 -35.02 27.23
C ILE A 288 -2.08 -35.59 28.64
N ASP A 289 -2.84 -36.68 28.83
CA ASP A 289 -2.79 -37.52 30.03
C ASP A 289 -1.68 -38.58 29.89
N GLU A 290 -1.15 -39.07 31.02
CA GLU A 290 -0.08 -40.09 31.07
C GLU A 290 -0.40 -41.38 30.30
N LYS A 291 -1.66 -41.57 29.88
CA LYS A 291 -2.14 -42.75 29.12
C LYS A 291 -2.36 -42.49 27.61
N THR A 292 -1.88 -41.35 27.09
CA THR A 292 -2.13 -40.95 25.70
C THR A 292 -1.36 -41.83 24.72
N ASP A 293 -2.06 -42.37 23.70
CA ASP A 293 -1.48 -43.22 22.66
C ASP A 293 -0.39 -42.50 21.87
N LYS A 294 0.72 -43.21 21.53
CA LYS A 294 1.85 -42.68 20.74
C LYS A 294 1.40 -41.99 19.44
N LYS A 295 0.32 -42.47 18.84
CA LYS A 295 -0.23 -41.89 17.60
C LYS A 295 -0.82 -40.51 17.81
N VAL A 296 -1.50 -40.30 18.94
CA VAL A 296 -2.06 -38.98 19.32
C VAL A 296 -0.95 -38.00 19.65
N ILE A 297 0.14 -38.45 20.30
CA ILE A 297 1.32 -37.62 20.57
C ILE A 297 1.99 -37.17 19.27
N GLN A 298 2.14 -38.08 18.29
CA GLN A 298 2.72 -37.74 16.99
C GLN A 298 1.86 -36.71 16.25
N GLU A 299 0.53 -36.93 16.17
CA GLU A 299 -0.40 -35.98 15.57
C GLU A 299 -0.38 -34.60 16.26
N ALA A 300 -0.19 -34.58 17.58
CA ALA A 300 -0.04 -33.33 18.34
C ALA A 300 1.27 -32.60 18.02
N LEU A 301 2.38 -33.35 17.86
CA LEU A 301 3.68 -32.80 17.48
C LEU A 301 3.67 -32.24 16.04
N ASP A 302 3.04 -32.96 15.11
CA ASP A 302 2.94 -32.55 13.71
C ASP A 302 2.14 -31.23 13.56
N LYS A 303 1.12 -31.00 14.39
CA LYS A 303 0.30 -29.79 14.40
C LYS A 303 0.82 -28.67 15.29
N ALA A 304 1.82 -28.93 16.12
CA ALA A 304 2.36 -27.93 17.07
C ALA A 304 2.87 -26.64 16.39
N PRO A 305 3.56 -26.68 15.24
CA PRO A 305 4.00 -25.46 14.54
C PRO A 305 2.84 -24.59 14.04
N GLU A 306 1.78 -25.21 13.54
CA GLU A 306 0.57 -24.51 13.05
C GLU A 306 -0.16 -23.83 14.22
N LEU A 307 -0.33 -24.54 15.34
CA LEU A 307 -0.93 -24.00 16.55
C LEU A 307 -0.10 -22.86 17.16
N ALA A 308 1.23 -22.97 17.14
CA ALA A 308 2.10 -21.91 17.61
C ALA A 308 1.95 -20.63 16.76
N LYS A 309 1.92 -20.79 15.42
CA LYS A 309 1.68 -19.67 14.50
C LYS A 309 0.29 -19.04 14.70
N ARG A 310 -0.74 -19.86 14.90
CA ARG A 310 -2.11 -19.40 15.17
C ARG A 310 -2.18 -18.63 16.49
N ASN A 311 -1.51 -19.11 17.53
CA ASN A 311 -1.41 -18.44 18.84
C ASN A 311 -0.71 -17.08 18.72
N GLU A 312 0.39 -17.02 17.99
CA GLU A 312 1.14 -15.78 17.74
C GLU A 312 0.25 -14.75 17.03
N SER A 313 -0.46 -15.14 15.98
CA SER A 313 -1.41 -14.30 15.25
C SER A 313 -2.52 -13.78 16.16
N VAL A 314 -3.23 -14.65 16.88
CA VAL A 314 -4.32 -14.27 17.78
C VAL A 314 -3.84 -13.29 18.85
N ASN A 315 -2.69 -13.56 19.48
CA ASN A 315 -2.13 -12.68 20.52
C ASN A 315 -1.69 -11.32 19.97
N ALA A 316 -1.16 -11.27 18.74
CA ALA A 316 -0.82 -10.03 18.07
C ALA A 316 -2.09 -9.17 17.85
N HIS A 317 -3.13 -9.75 17.26
CA HIS A 317 -4.38 -9.05 17.00
C HIS A 317 -5.10 -8.62 18.29
N ILE A 318 -5.06 -9.42 19.38
CA ILE A 318 -5.58 -9.03 20.68
C ILE A 318 -4.82 -7.80 21.22
N SER A 319 -3.50 -7.82 21.16
CA SER A 319 -2.68 -6.70 21.64
C SER A 319 -2.95 -5.43 20.86
N ILE A 320 -3.04 -5.54 19.53
CA ILE A 320 -3.36 -4.43 18.62
C ILE A 320 -4.77 -3.88 18.93
N CYS A 321 -5.78 -4.74 18.96
CA CYS A 321 -7.16 -4.32 19.24
C CYS A 321 -7.31 -3.66 20.62
N SER A 322 -6.64 -4.19 21.63
CA SER A 322 -6.68 -3.63 23.00
C SER A 322 -6.15 -2.20 23.03
N GLU A 323 -4.98 -1.97 22.42
CA GLU A 323 -4.36 -0.65 22.42
C GLU A 323 -5.09 0.33 21.49
N MET A 324 -5.69 -0.17 20.39
CA MET A 324 -6.60 0.63 19.56
C MET A 324 -7.80 1.14 20.36
N VAL A 325 -8.44 0.27 21.17
CA VAL A 325 -9.59 0.67 22.02
C VAL A 325 -9.19 1.76 23.01
N GLU A 326 -7.99 1.68 23.58
CA GLU A 326 -7.47 2.70 24.49
C GLU A 326 -7.32 4.05 23.80
N VAL A 327 -6.70 4.08 22.61
CA VAL A 327 -6.50 5.31 21.83
C VAL A 327 -7.82 5.88 21.34
N ILE A 328 -8.76 5.02 20.88
CA ILE A 328 -10.09 5.45 20.45
C ILE A 328 -10.81 6.18 21.58
N LYS A 329 -10.76 5.64 22.80
CA LYS A 329 -11.39 6.27 23.98
C LYS A 329 -10.69 7.57 24.38
N GLU A 330 -9.35 7.59 24.36
CA GLU A 330 -8.54 8.76 24.70
C GLU A 330 -8.82 9.94 23.77
N ARG A 331 -8.90 9.69 22.45
CA ARG A 331 -9.13 10.70 21.40
C ARG A 331 -10.61 10.86 21.02
N ALA A 332 -11.53 10.07 21.59
CA ALA A 332 -12.96 10.06 21.23
C ALA A 332 -13.21 9.87 19.70
N ILE A 333 -12.40 9.05 19.03
CA ILE A 333 -12.45 8.83 17.58
C ILE A 333 -13.82 8.37 17.08
N ASP A 334 -14.53 7.57 17.90
CA ASP A 334 -15.89 7.11 17.58
C ASP A 334 -16.92 8.25 17.54
N ASP A 335 -16.74 9.30 18.35
CA ASP A 335 -17.60 10.49 18.33
C ASP A 335 -17.31 11.34 17.08
N PHE A 336 -16.04 11.54 16.71
CA PHE A 336 -15.68 12.21 15.46
C PHE A 336 -16.23 11.46 14.25
N TYR A 337 -16.04 10.14 14.19
CA TYR A 337 -16.56 9.33 13.10
C TYR A 337 -18.10 9.42 12.97
N LYS A 338 -18.84 9.40 14.10
CA LYS A 338 -20.32 9.55 14.10
C LYS A 338 -20.75 10.89 13.52
N VAL A 339 -20.10 11.98 13.96
CA VAL A 339 -20.38 13.33 13.49
C VAL A 339 -20.13 13.47 11.99
N GLU A 340 -19.00 12.94 11.51
CA GLU A 340 -18.65 13.00 10.07
C GLU A 340 -19.62 12.19 9.19
N LYS A 341 -20.19 11.10 9.69
CA LYS A 341 -21.11 10.24 8.92
C LYS A 341 -22.58 10.57 9.08
N GLY A 342 -22.99 11.07 10.23
CA GLY A 342 -24.39 11.30 10.57
C GLY A 342 -24.83 12.77 10.61
N GLY A 343 -23.88 13.70 10.57
CA GLY A 343 -24.11 15.10 10.92
C GLY A 343 -24.32 15.28 12.42
N CYS A 344 -24.31 16.51 12.88
CA CYS A 344 -24.51 16.86 14.28
C CYS A 344 -25.16 18.23 14.42
N THR A 345 -25.66 18.51 15.63
CA THR A 345 -26.07 19.86 16.01
C THR A 345 -24.85 20.72 16.30
N SER A 346 -25.00 22.05 16.18
CA SER A 346 -23.93 22.99 16.55
C SER A 346 -23.44 22.81 17.99
N GLN A 347 -24.35 22.39 18.91
CA GLN A 347 -24.01 22.12 20.30
C GLN A 347 -23.12 20.86 20.43
N GLU A 348 -23.49 19.75 19.81
CA GLU A 348 -22.68 18.52 19.79
C GLU A 348 -21.30 18.76 19.19
N LEU A 349 -21.21 19.57 18.13
CA LEU A 349 -19.94 19.96 17.52
C LEU A 349 -19.07 20.74 18.51
N MET A 350 -19.64 21.67 19.25
CA MET A 350 -18.91 22.47 20.26
C MET A 350 -18.50 21.63 21.48
N GLU A 351 -19.27 20.63 21.87
CA GLU A 351 -18.89 19.64 22.90
C GLU A 351 -17.74 18.74 22.40
N LEU A 352 -17.81 18.30 21.15
CA LEU A 352 -16.75 17.50 20.51
C LEU A 352 -15.43 18.26 20.43
N SER A 353 -15.48 19.59 20.27
CA SER A 353 -14.30 20.45 20.27
C SER A 353 -13.45 20.41 21.56
N GLU A 354 -13.98 19.89 22.66
CA GLU A 354 -13.27 19.68 23.93
C GLU A 354 -12.59 18.32 24.02
N LYS A 355 -12.94 17.40 23.11
CA LYS A 355 -12.39 16.05 23.01
C LYS A 355 -11.31 15.98 21.92
N GLY A 356 -10.63 14.86 21.83
CA GLY A 356 -9.60 14.63 20.81
C GLY A 356 -8.37 15.51 20.95
N ASP A 357 -7.47 15.40 20.01
CA ASP A 357 -6.31 16.26 19.90
C ASP A 357 -6.54 17.41 18.87
N ASP A 358 -5.56 18.31 18.71
CA ASP A 358 -5.68 19.44 17.80
C ASP A 358 -5.74 19.01 16.33
N GLU A 359 -5.16 17.85 16.01
CA GLU A 359 -5.25 17.25 14.68
C GLU A 359 -6.67 16.77 14.37
N ASP A 360 -7.36 16.13 15.32
CA ASP A 360 -8.74 15.68 15.16
C ASP A 360 -9.68 16.87 14.90
N ILE A 361 -9.47 17.97 15.62
CA ILE A 361 -10.24 19.21 15.42
C ILE A 361 -9.94 19.85 14.07
N LEU A 362 -8.68 19.85 13.64
CA LEU A 362 -8.30 20.36 12.32
C LEU A 362 -8.93 19.53 11.19
N ARG A 363 -8.92 18.21 11.32
CA ARG A 363 -9.56 17.27 10.38
C ARG A 363 -11.06 17.56 10.28
N LEU A 364 -11.74 17.67 11.40
CA LEU A 364 -13.16 18.01 11.45
C LEU A 364 -13.44 19.36 10.80
N ALA A 365 -12.62 20.39 11.08
CA ALA A 365 -12.76 21.71 10.47
C ALA A 365 -12.61 21.65 8.93
N ILE A 366 -11.64 20.85 8.42
CA ILE A 366 -11.45 20.64 6.98
C ILE A 366 -12.69 19.98 6.35
N LEU A 367 -13.26 18.99 6.99
CA LEU A 367 -14.44 18.28 6.47
C LEU A 367 -15.69 19.17 6.46
N LEU A 368 -15.84 20.05 7.45
CA LEU A 368 -16.90 21.03 7.51
C LEU A 368 -16.88 22.05 6.34
N LEU A 369 -15.70 22.28 5.70
CA LEU A 369 -15.62 23.12 4.51
C LEU A 369 -16.55 22.67 3.37
N ASN A 370 -16.86 21.38 3.30
CA ASN A 370 -17.71 20.79 2.28
C ASN A 370 -19.19 20.64 2.72
N THR A 371 -19.54 21.17 3.90
CA THR A 371 -20.90 21.11 4.45
C THR A 371 -21.56 22.49 4.48
N LYS A 372 -22.82 22.55 4.94
CA LYS A 372 -23.53 23.82 5.20
C LYS A 372 -23.05 24.50 6.48
N ASP A 373 -22.30 23.80 7.31
CA ASP A 373 -21.89 24.24 8.66
C ASP A 373 -20.51 24.91 8.65
N PHE A 374 -20.08 25.44 7.50
CA PHE A 374 -18.77 26.06 7.34
C PHE A 374 -18.58 27.30 8.25
N ASP A 375 -19.65 27.97 8.66
CA ASP A 375 -19.62 29.10 9.60
C ASP A 375 -19.14 28.72 11.01
N LEU A 376 -19.16 27.42 11.34
CA LEU A 376 -18.70 26.90 12.63
C LEU A 376 -17.20 26.63 12.68
N ILE A 377 -16.51 26.72 11.55
CA ILE A 377 -15.07 26.41 11.46
C ILE A 377 -14.25 27.39 12.29
N ASP A 378 -14.47 28.69 12.10
CA ASP A 378 -13.69 29.71 12.81
C ASP A 378 -13.91 29.68 14.33
N PRO A 379 -15.15 29.56 14.86
CA PRO A 379 -15.38 29.33 16.28
C PRO A 379 -14.69 28.08 16.83
N LEU A 380 -14.67 26.99 16.08
CA LEU A 380 -14.06 25.72 16.45
C LEU A 380 -12.54 25.82 16.58
N LEU A 381 -11.88 26.44 15.60
CA LEU A 381 -10.45 26.66 15.60
C LEU A 381 -10.01 27.68 16.67
N GLN A 382 -10.79 28.76 16.87
CA GLN A 382 -10.52 29.78 17.89
C GLN A 382 -10.56 29.19 19.30
N LYS A 383 -11.52 28.32 19.59
CA LYS A 383 -11.68 27.67 20.90
C LYS A 383 -10.42 26.89 21.29
N ARG A 384 -9.78 26.20 20.36
CA ARG A 384 -8.52 25.44 20.54
C ARG A 384 -7.27 26.25 20.25
N LYS A 385 -7.40 27.49 19.81
CA LYS A 385 -6.28 28.38 19.40
C LYS A 385 -5.44 27.78 18.25
N ILE A 386 -6.06 26.96 17.40
CA ILE A 386 -5.40 26.35 16.25
C ILE A 386 -5.25 27.41 15.16
N LYS A 387 -4.00 27.69 14.78
CA LYS A 387 -3.65 28.55 13.66
C LYS A 387 -3.06 27.68 12.56
N SER A 388 -3.80 27.42 11.49
CA SER A 388 -3.30 26.58 10.41
C SER A 388 -3.59 27.22 9.04
N LYS A 389 -2.52 27.37 8.24
CA LYS A 389 -2.62 27.74 6.82
C LYS A 389 -3.24 26.62 5.98
N VAL A 390 -3.28 25.40 6.52
CA VAL A 390 -3.82 24.22 5.86
C VAL A 390 -5.28 24.43 5.47
N ILE A 391 -6.09 25.08 6.32
CA ILE A 391 -7.50 25.41 6.01
C ILE A 391 -7.64 26.21 4.72
N GLU A 392 -6.72 27.16 4.46
CA GLU A 392 -6.75 27.96 3.22
C GLU A 392 -6.47 27.09 1.99
N PHE A 393 -5.56 26.13 2.11
CA PHE A 393 -5.30 25.16 1.05
C PHE A 393 -6.58 24.38 0.71
N PHE A 394 -7.26 23.81 1.70
CA PHE A 394 -8.49 23.07 1.48
C PHE A 394 -9.64 23.95 0.99
N ARG A 395 -9.71 25.22 1.38
CA ARG A 395 -10.68 26.18 0.81
C ARG A 395 -10.48 26.37 -0.69
N LYS A 396 -9.22 26.43 -1.16
CA LYS A 396 -8.88 26.57 -2.60
C LYS A 396 -9.13 25.27 -3.37
N HIS A 397 -8.90 24.12 -2.75
CA HIS A 397 -9.09 22.79 -3.36
C HIS A 397 -10.46 22.18 -3.00
N ARG A 398 -11.41 23.02 -2.62
CA ARG A 398 -12.79 22.58 -2.34
C ARG A 398 -13.33 21.86 -3.57
N ASN A 399 -13.64 20.58 -3.43
CA ASN A 399 -14.10 19.75 -4.53
C ASN A 399 -15.41 20.28 -5.09
N THR A 400 -15.36 20.97 -6.24
CA THR A 400 -16.54 21.32 -7.05
C THR A 400 -17.34 20.08 -7.49
N HIS A 401 -16.73 18.90 -7.43
CA HIS A 401 -17.39 17.62 -7.69
C HIS A 401 -18.28 17.14 -6.53
N SER A 402 -18.12 17.67 -5.31
CA SER A 402 -18.94 17.29 -4.14
C SER A 402 -20.32 17.96 -4.15
N GLU A 403 -20.54 18.99 -4.96
CA GLU A 403 -21.88 19.60 -5.06
C GLU A 403 -22.95 18.64 -5.62
N LYS A 404 -22.56 17.64 -6.42
CA LYS A 404 -23.44 16.53 -6.82
C LYS A 404 -23.52 15.41 -5.79
N SER A 405 -22.60 15.34 -4.83
CA SER A 405 -22.58 14.35 -3.74
C SER A 405 -23.14 14.89 -2.42
N GLY A 406 -23.47 16.17 -2.33
CA GLY A 406 -24.16 16.79 -1.17
C GLY A 406 -25.49 16.14 -0.79
N THR A 407 -26.08 15.37 -1.70
CA THR A 407 -27.21 14.48 -1.42
C THR A 407 -26.79 13.18 -0.71
N PHE A 408 -25.51 12.90 -0.63
CA PHE A 408 -24.99 11.66 -0.02
C PHE A 408 -24.95 11.73 1.52
N TYR A 409 -24.71 12.92 2.07
CA TYR A 409 -24.70 13.13 3.53
C TYR A 409 -26.09 13.27 4.14
N SER A 410 -27.12 13.65 3.37
CA SER A 410 -28.45 13.95 3.89
C SER A 410 -29.46 12.79 3.89
N GLN A 411 -29.19 11.68 3.21
CA GLN A 411 -30.15 10.55 3.12
C GLN A 411 -30.03 9.49 4.23
N VAL A 412 -29.01 9.56 5.08
CA VAL A 412 -28.78 8.57 6.16
C VAL A 412 -29.32 9.02 7.52
N VAL A 413 -29.76 10.27 7.65
CA VAL A 413 -30.06 10.93 8.94
C VAL A 413 -31.36 10.47 9.62
N THR A 414 -32.22 9.67 8.98
CA THR A 414 -33.59 9.45 9.53
C THR A 414 -33.80 8.14 10.30
N SER A 415 -32.81 7.35 10.57
CA SER A 415 -33.08 6.07 11.26
C SER A 415 -31.87 5.54 12.04
N LEU A 416 -31.48 6.10 13.14
CA LEU A 416 -30.63 5.30 14.05
C LEU A 416 -30.28 6.01 15.38
N MET A 417 -31.22 6.18 16.26
CA MET A 417 -30.93 6.19 17.70
C MET A 417 -31.05 4.76 18.23
N GLY A 418 -29.94 4.17 18.65
CA GLY A 418 -29.95 2.92 19.40
C GLY A 418 -28.97 1.83 18.91
N ASN A 419 -27.91 1.59 19.70
CA ASN A 419 -26.95 0.50 19.67
C ASN A 419 -25.90 0.50 18.56
N VAL A 420 -24.62 0.35 18.95
CA VAL A 420 -23.40 0.25 18.12
C VAL A 420 -23.52 -0.76 16.95
N LYS A 421 -24.36 -1.77 17.06
CA LYS A 421 -24.68 -2.72 15.97
C LYS A 421 -25.42 -2.12 14.77
N LYS A 422 -25.88 -0.87 14.84
CA LYS A 422 -26.64 -0.19 13.77
C LYS A 422 -25.80 0.81 12.96
N LEU A 423 -24.51 0.93 13.21
CA LEU A 423 -23.56 1.77 12.47
C LEU A 423 -22.97 1.08 11.24
N LEU A 424 -23.61 0.05 10.71
CA LEU A 424 -23.19 -0.54 9.43
C LEU A 424 -23.64 0.39 8.29
N PRO A 425 -22.71 1.06 7.60
CA PRO A 425 -23.07 2.03 6.58
C PRO A 425 -23.60 1.34 5.33
N VAL A 426 -24.72 1.82 4.90
CA VAL A 426 -25.26 1.51 3.58
C VAL A 426 -24.40 2.22 2.53
N LYS A 427 -23.59 1.46 1.78
CA LYS A 427 -22.81 1.88 0.59
C LYS A 427 -21.75 2.98 0.84
N GLU A 428 -20.66 2.64 1.52
CA GLU A 428 -19.46 3.50 1.50
C GLU A 428 -18.95 3.66 0.07
N LYS A 429 -18.78 4.92 -0.35
CA LYS A 429 -18.10 5.30 -1.60
C LYS A 429 -17.10 6.41 -1.28
N THR A 430 -15.96 6.38 -1.94
CA THR A 430 -15.03 7.52 -2.00
C THR A 430 -15.14 8.20 -3.35
N PRO A 431 -14.70 9.45 -3.50
CA PRO A 431 -14.60 10.11 -4.80
C PRO A 431 -13.83 9.26 -5.82
N VAL A 432 -12.73 8.63 -5.41
CA VAL A 432 -11.94 7.73 -6.27
C VAL A 432 -12.76 6.52 -6.72
N SER A 433 -13.48 5.83 -5.84
CA SER A 433 -14.30 4.67 -6.24
C SER A 433 -15.45 5.08 -7.16
N SER A 434 -16.03 6.26 -6.95
CA SER A 434 -17.08 6.81 -7.82
C SER A 434 -16.55 7.17 -9.20
N LEU A 435 -15.33 7.72 -9.28
CA LEU A 435 -14.64 8.00 -10.55
C LEU A 435 -14.40 6.71 -11.34
N VAL A 436 -13.87 5.68 -10.69
CA VAL A 436 -13.62 4.37 -11.32
C VAL A 436 -14.91 3.74 -11.84
N GLU A 437 -16.00 3.79 -11.07
CA GLU A 437 -17.32 3.33 -11.49
C GLU A 437 -17.83 4.09 -12.71
N SER A 438 -17.66 5.42 -12.74
CA SER A 438 -18.04 6.28 -13.87
C SER A 438 -17.23 5.95 -15.12
N ILE A 439 -15.89 5.92 -15.04
CA ILE A 439 -15.01 5.59 -16.16
C ILE A 439 -15.35 4.23 -16.76
N TYR A 440 -15.53 3.20 -15.92
CA TYR A 440 -15.89 1.86 -16.40
C TYR A 440 -17.30 1.82 -17.03
N GLY A 441 -18.26 2.57 -16.50
CA GLY A 441 -19.59 2.76 -17.08
C GLY A 441 -19.54 3.45 -18.45
N ASP A 442 -18.74 4.50 -18.55
CA ASP A 442 -18.51 5.24 -19.80
C ASP A 442 -17.86 4.34 -20.87
N ILE A 443 -16.87 3.52 -20.51
CA ILE A 443 -16.26 2.52 -21.41
C ILE A 443 -17.31 1.50 -21.89
N LYS A 444 -18.17 1.00 -21.01
CA LYS A 444 -19.28 0.09 -21.39
C LYS A 444 -20.24 0.74 -22.37
N SER A 445 -20.51 2.03 -22.20
CA SER A 445 -21.42 2.83 -23.03
C SER A 445 -20.73 3.43 -24.27
N ARG A 446 -19.40 3.25 -24.42
CA ARG A 446 -18.57 3.85 -25.47
C ARG A 446 -18.61 5.39 -25.48
N ILE A 447 -18.59 5.99 -24.30
CA ILE A 447 -18.56 7.44 -24.09
C ILE A 447 -17.18 7.80 -23.53
N TYR A 448 -16.36 8.53 -24.30
CA TYR A 448 -14.98 8.87 -23.93
C TYR A 448 -14.79 10.37 -23.66
N SER A 449 -15.83 11.08 -23.22
CA SER A 449 -15.79 12.54 -23.05
C SER A 449 -15.14 13.01 -21.74
N ASN A 450 -15.13 12.16 -20.71
CA ASN A 450 -14.79 12.55 -19.35
C ASN A 450 -13.37 12.16 -18.93
N PHE A 451 -12.60 11.49 -19.79
CA PHE A 451 -11.26 11.03 -19.51
C PHE A 451 -10.41 10.96 -20.78
N LYS A 452 -9.08 10.90 -20.60
CA LYS A 452 -8.10 10.75 -21.69
C LYS A 452 -7.61 9.31 -21.74
N VAL A 453 -7.45 8.78 -22.95
CA VAL A 453 -6.97 7.42 -23.20
C VAL A 453 -5.58 7.48 -23.82
N PHE A 454 -4.67 6.65 -23.33
CA PHE A 454 -3.34 6.42 -23.88
C PHE A 454 -3.17 4.91 -24.07
N ASP A 455 -2.88 4.48 -25.30
CA ASP A 455 -2.70 3.07 -25.59
C ASP A 455 -1.32 2.78 -26.20
N PRO A 456 -0.45 2.07 -25.45
CA PRO A 456 0.85 1.65 -25.97
C PRO A 456 0.76 0.80 -27.23
N MET A 457 -0.39 0.20 -27.52
CA MET A 457 -0.62 -0.58 -28.75
C MET A 457 -1.22 0.23 -29.90
N GLY A 458 -1.61 1.49 -29.65
CA GLY A 458 -2.15 2.40 -30.67
C GLY A 458 -3.61 2.13 -31.05
N SER A 459 -4.41 1.52 -30.16
CA SER A 459 -5.85 1.41 -30.32
C SER A 459 -6.52 2.73 -29.86
N GLU A 460 -7.53 3.19 -30.59
CA GLU A 460 -8.30 4.38 -30.20
C GLU A 460 -9.48 4.02 -29.28
N ASP A 461 -9.93 2.77 -29.31
CA ASP A 461 -11.09 2.28 -28.57
C ASP A 461 -10.72 1.25 -27.51
N ILE A 462 -11.41 1.30 -26.37
CA ILE A 462 -11.35 0.30 -25.30
C ILE A 462 -12.70 -0.42 -25.22
N TYR A 463 -12.67 -1.75 -25.25
CA TYR A 463 -13.88 -2.55 -25.09
C TYR A 463 -13.89 -3.19 -23.70
N ALA A 464 -15.02 -3.09 -22.99
CA ALA A 464 -15.14 -3.61 -21.63
C ALA A 464 -14.87 -5.12 -21.51
N ASN A 465 -15.16 -5.91 -22.55
CA ASN A 465 -14.88 -7.35 -22.62
C ASN A 465 -13.39 -7.68 -22.83
N GLU A 466 -12.58 -6.71 -23.22
CA GLU A 466 -11.12 -6.84 -23.34
C GLU A 466 -10.38 -6.51 -22.03
N ILE A 467 -11.08 -5.96 -21.05
CA ILE A 467 -10.48 -5.61 -19.75
C ILE A 467 -10.33 -6.88 -18.92
N SER A 468 -9.07 -7.22 -18.56
CA SER A 468 -8.75 -8.36 -17.70
C SER A 468 -8.92 -8.03 -16.22
N ARG A 469 -8.58 -6.81 -15.84
CA ARG A 469 -8.63 -6.24 -14.47
C ARG A 469 -8.51 -4.73 -14.51
N ILE A 470 -8.88 -4.07 -13.43
CA ILE A 470 -8.67 -2.63 -13.26
C ILE A 470 -7.51 -2.44 -12.28
N VAL A 471 -6.55 -1.60 -12.63
CA VAL A 471 -5.49 -1.13 -11.73
C VAL A 471 -5.73 0.34 -11.49
N VAL A 472 -6.08 0.72 -10.27
CA VAL A 472 -6.25 2.11 -9.86
C VAL A 472 -4.98 2.58 -9.19
N PHE A 473 -4.40 3.68 -9.66
CA PHE A 473 -3.13 4.18 -9.11
C PHE A 473 -3.26 5.64 -8.66
N GLY A 474 -3.05 5.86 -7.36
CA GLY A 474 -3.05 7.19 -6.72
C GLY A 474 -1.69 7.87 -6.79
N ILE A 475 -1.59 8.98 -7.56
CA ILE A 475 -0.42 9.85 -7.62
C ILE A 475 -0.50 10.85 -6.47
N GLY A 476 0.56 10.97 -5.68
CA GLY A 476 0.58 11.81 -4.48
C GLY A 476 -0.03 11.12 -3.25
N GLY A 477 -0.13 9.79 -3.27
CA GLY A 477 -0.54 8.96 -2.14
C GLY A 477 -1.94 8.38 -2.22
N GLY A 478 -2.14 7.30 -1.48
CA GLY A 478 -3.40 6.57 -1.38
C GLY A 478 -3.75 6.19 0.06
N THR A 479 -4.94 5.64 0.28
CA THR A 479 -5.44 5.29 1.61
C THR A 479 -6.04 3.89 1.65
N TYR A 480 -6.05 3.25 2.83
CA TYR A 480 -6.77 1.98 3.05
C TYR A 480 -8.29 2.12 2.89
N THR A 481 -8.85 3.33 3.10
CA THR A 481 -10.27 3.60 2.88
C THR A 481 -10.64 3.50 1.39
N GLU A 482 -9.78 4.00 0.51
CA GLU A 482 -9.96 3.85 -0.93
C GLU A 482 -9.87 2.38 -1.36
N LEU A 483 -8.89 1.62 -0.84
CA LEU A 483 -8.82 0.17 -1.08
C LEU A 483 -10.15 -0.51 -0.72
N LYS A 484 -10.68 -0.27 0.49
CA LYS A 484 -11.95 -0.86 0.94
C LYS A 484 -13.09 -0.55 -0.04
N THR A 485 -13.26 0.71 -0.42
CA THR A 485 -14.37 1.12 -1.31
C THR A 485 -14.20 0.58 -2.73
N LEU A 486 -12.96 0.42 -3.21
CA LEU A 486 -12.65 -0.22 -4.49
C LEU A 486 -12.93 -1.73 -4.45
N LYS A 487 -12.71 -2.41 -3.32
CA LYS A 487 -13.09 -3.83 -3.16
C LYS A 487 -14.61 -4.02 -3.18
N LEU A 488 -15.36 -3.15 -2.53
CA LEU A 488 -16.82 -3.16 -2.64
C LEU A 488 -17.32 -2.87 -4.07
N LEU A 489 -16.56 -2.10 -4.84
CA LEU A 489 -16.85 -1.84 -6.24
C LEU A 489 -16.52 -3.05 -7.12
N GLU A 490 -15.41 -3.76 -6.86
CA GLU A 490 -15.03 -5.01 -7.53
C GLU A 490 -16.17 -6.04 -7.50
N GLU A 491 -16.78 -6.28 -6.33
CA GLU A 491 -17.90 -7.20 -6.16
C GLU A 491 -19.11 -6.83 -7.04
N ARG A 492 -19.33 -5.52 -7.28
CA ARG A 492 -20.45 -5.04 -8.10
C ARG A 492 -20.16 -5.07 -9.60
N MET A 493 -18.91 -4.84 -9.99
CA MET A 493 -18.51 -4.78 -11.41
C MET A 493 -18.16 -6.15 -11.97
N ASP A 494 -17.90 -7.15 -11.12
CA ASP A 494 -17.38 -8.47 -11.50
C ASP A 494 -16.08 -8.41 -12.32
N VAL A 495 -15.22 -7.45 -11.97
CA VAL A 495 -13.89 -7.24 -12.58
C VAL A 495 -12.87 -7.04 -11.46
N PRO A 496 -11.78 -7.83 -11.42
CA PRO A 496 -10.76 -7.70 -10.37
C PRO A 496 -10.16 -6.30 -10.31
N VAL A 497 -10.03 -5.75 -9.10
CA VAL A 497 -9.43 -4.42 -8.86
C VAL A 497 -8.17 -4.55 -8.03
N ILE A 498 -7.08 -3.96 -8.53
CA ILE A 498 -5.81 -3.79 -7.82
C ILE A 498 -5.66 -2.29 -7.51
N TYR A 499 -5.31 -1.96 -6.28
CA TYR A 499 -5.07 -0.60 -5.86
C TYR A 499 -3.60 -0.35 -5.59
N GLY A 500 -3.03 0.67 -6.20
CA GLY A 500 -1.66 1.12 -5.98
C GLY A 500 -1.56 2.61 -5.73
N SER A 501 -0.48 3.05 -5.11
CA SER A 501 -0.20 4.47 -4.91
C SER A 501 1.28 4.74 -4.73
N THR A 502 1.68 5.99 -4.89
CA THR A 502 3.08 6.42 -4.64
C THR A 502 3.48 6.17 -3.19
N GLU A 503 2.61 6.44 -2.22
CA GLU A 503 2.75 6.11 -0.80
C GLU A 503 1.38 5.83 -0.16
N ILE A 504 1.34 5.23 1.03
CA ILE A 504 0.11 5.07 1.80
C ILE A 504 0.07 6.15 2.87
N LEU A 505 -0.94 6.99 2.81
CA LEU A 505 -1.14 8.12 3.68
C LEU A 505 -2.02 7.79 4.89
N ASN A 506 -1.72 8.40 6.03
CA ASN A 506 -2.66 8.67 7.08
C ASN A 506 -2.91 10.18 7.18
N ALA A 507 -3.85 10.60 8.03
CA ALA A 507 -4.23 12.00 8.13
C ALA A 507 -3.06 12.90 8.54
N ARG A 508 -2.28 12.49 9.52
CA ARG A 508 -1.11 13.24 10.03
C ARG A 508 -0.07 13.48 8.95
N GLU A 509 0.28 12.44 8.19
CA GLU A 509 1.28 12.57 7.12
C GLU A 509 0.78 13.40 5.97
N PHE A 510 -0.50 13.26 5.62
CA PHE A 510 -1.10 14.08 4.56
C PHE A 510 -1.12 15.57 4.95
N LEU A 511 -1.59 15.91 6.17
CA LEU A 511 -1.60 17.28 6.66
C LEU A 511 -0.20 17.89 6.70
N ARG A 512 0.81 17.12 7.16
CA ARG A 512 2.22 17.56 7.15
C ARG A 512 2.70 17.85 5.73
N GLN A 513 2.36 17.02 4.74
CA GLN A 513 2.74 17.23 3.34
C GLN A 513 2.02 18.45 2.73
N VAL A 514 0.75 18.69 3.11
CA VAL A 514 0.04 19.91 2.74
C VAL A 514 0.75 21.14 3.28
N GLU A 515 1.17 21.14 4.55
CA GLU A 515 1.95 22.23 5.14
C GLU A 515 3.28 22.46 4.41
N THR A 516 3.98 21.38 4.06
CA THR A 516 5.23 21.45 3.28
C THR A 516 4.99 22.07 1.91
N LYS A 517 3.93 21.66 1.21
CA LYS A 517 3.56 22.21 -0.11
C LYS A 517 3.24 23.70 -0.04
N ILE A 518 2.51 24.15 0.99
CA ILE A 518 2.19 25.56 1.21
C ILE A 518 3.45 26.41 1.45
N ASN A 519 4.45 25.83 2.13
CA ASN A 519 5.68 26.56 2.44
C ASN A 519 6.69 26.58 1.27
N LEU A 520 6.54 25.71 0.29
CA LEU A 520 7.37 25.66 -0.94
C LEU A 520 6.83 26.55 -2.06
N GLY A 521 5.54 26.83 -2.10
CA GLY A 521 4.86 27.69 -3.10
C GLY A 521 4.60 29.08 -2.55
#